data_03ca7f0a98ca2bf16a16da362e14619b
#
_entry.id   03ca7f0a98ca2bf16a16da362e14619b
#
_cell.length_a   1.000
_cell.length_b   1.000
_cell.length_c   1.000
_cell.angle_alpha   90.00
_cell.angle_beta   90.00
_cell.angle_gamma   90.00
#
_symmetry.space_group_name_H-M   'P 1'
#
loop_
_entity.id
_entity.type
_entity.pdbx_description
1 polymer ?
#
loop_
_entity_poly.entity_id
_entity_poly.type
_entity_poly.pdbx_seq_one_letter_code
_entity_poly.pdbx_strand_id
1 'polypeptide(L)'
;MVNIQKNNPELSTESGESITAFLWSELRKAPFSGSFAVAVSGGIDSMALLHASYHVACERGVKLHAFHVHHGLQAEADAWVEFVRDFCTDKRIHFNHVHLDPNTRKNAQSIEDWARQGRYVALASMAQLSDV
;
A
#
# COMPACT_ATOMS: atom_id res chain seq x y z
N MET A 1 20.16 19.86 -25.27
CA MET A 1 19.08 19.00 -24.81
C MET A 1 18.86 19.20 -23.32
N VAL A 2 17.65 19.48 -22.93
CA VAL A 2 17.33 19.69 -21.52
C VAL A 2 17.27 18.33 -20.84
N ASN A 3 17.98 18.21 -19.75
CA ASN A 3 17.97 17.00 -18.95
C ASN A 3 17.01 17.19 -17.77
N ILE A 4 15.77 16.79 -17.97
CA ILE A 4 14.71 16.94 -16.98
C ILE A 4 14.93 16.03 -15.75
N GLN A 5 15.64 14.94 -15.93
CA GLN A 5 15.89 13.99 -14.84
C GLN A 5 16.81 14.55 -13.75
N LYS A 6 17.61 15.54 -14.07
CA LYS A 6 18.51 16.17 -13.08
C LYS A 6 17.78 16.98 -12.04
N ASN A 7 16.54 17.36 -12.30
CA ASN A 7 15.77 18.26 -11.45
C ASN A 7 14.47 17.57 -11.04
N ASN A 8 14.58 16.48 -10.33
CA ASN A 8 13.43 15.81 -9.77
C ASN A 8 13.44 15.96 -8.25
N PRO A 9 13.07 17.16 -7.74
CA PRO A 9 13.13 17.45 -6.30
C PRO A 9 12.01 16.82 -5.51
N GLU A 10 10.97 16.30 -6.18
CA GLU A 10 9.79 15.78 -5.50
C GLU A 10 10.07 14.53 -4.65
N LEU A 11 11.22 13.90 -4.86
CA LEU A 11 11.64 12.76 -4.05
C LEU A 11 12.56 13.16 -2.89
N SER A 12 12.80 14.46 -2.71
CA SER A 12 13.67 14.95 -1.65
C SER A 12 12.88 15.50 -0.48
N THR A 13 13.34 15.23 0.73
CA THR A 13 12.85 15.87 1.94
C THR A 13 13.60 17.18 2.17
N GLU A 14 13.13 17.99 3.09
CA GLU A 14 13.81 19.25 3.48
C GLU A 14 15.24 19.03 3.96
N SER A 15 15.55 17.87 4.50
CA SER A 15 16.89 17.50 4.93
C SER A 15 17.78 16.99 3.80
N GLY A 16 17.27 16.96 2.57
CA GLY A 16 17.97 16.40 1.42
C GLY A 16 17.92 14.88 1.35
N GLU A 17 17.32 14.24 2.33
CA GLU A 17 17.10 12.79 2.30
C GLU A 17 16.00 12.45 1.30
N SER A 18 16.23 11.43 0.45
CA SER A 18 15.20 10.99 -0.48
C SER A 18 14.08 10.26 0.28
N ILE A 19 12.88 10.28 -0.29
CA ILE A 19 11.74 9.56 0.31
C ILE A 19 12.00 8.05 0.38
N THR A 20 12.72 7.50 -0.56
CA THR A 20 13.09 6.07 -0.55
C THR A 20 14.06 5.75 0.60
N ALA A 21 15.03 6.62 0.86
CA ALA A 21 15.95 6.47 1.98
C ALA A 21 15.21 6.56 3.32
N PHE A 22 14.29 7.50 3.43
CA PHE A 22 13.44 7.63 4.61
C PHE A 22 12.61 6.37 4.84
N LEU A 23 11.89 5.89 3.82
CA LEU A 23 11.09 4.67 3.92
C LEU A 23 11.94 3.48 4.34
N TRP A 24 13.11 3.33 3.77
CA TRP A 24 14.01 2.26 4.13
C TRP A 24 14.43 2.33 5.59
N SER A 25 14.75 3.52 6.08
CA SER A 25 15.11 3.70 7.48
C SER A 25 13.96 3.34 8.43
N GLU A 26 12.72 3.65 8.06
CA GLU A 26 11.55 3.30 8.85
C GLU A 26 11.30 1.78 8.87
N LEU A 27 11.42 1.13 7.72
CA LEU A 27 11.24 -0.32 7.62
C LEU A 27 12.24 -1.09 8.50
N ARG A 28 13.44 -0.58 8.64
CA ARG A 28 14.49 -1.23 9.43
C ARG A 28 14.32 -1.10 10.95
N LYS A 29 13.40 -0.26 11.42
CA LYS A 29 13.15 -0.08 12.86
C LYS A 29 12.42 -1.28 13.49
N ALA A 30 11.70 -2.05 12.69
CA ALA A 30 10.98 -3.24 13.14
C ALA A 30 11.69 -4.50 12.65
N PRO A 31 11.36 -5.66 13.22
CA PRO A 31 11.84 -6.93 12.66
C PRO A 31 11.47 -7.03 11.18
N PHE A 32 12.46 -7.29 10.36
CA PHE A 32 12.30 -7.26 8.91
C PHE A 32 12.78 -8.58 8.29
N SER A 33 11.87 -9.28 7.63
CA SER A 33 12.11 -10.63 7.08
C SER A 33 12.51 -10.63 5.59
N GLY A 34 12.78 -9.47 5.01
CA GLY A 34 13.09 -9.36 3.58
C GLY A 34 11.88 -9.10 2.71
N SER A 35 10.71 -8.89 3.30
CA SER A 35 9.49 -8.50 2.59
C SER A 35 8.69 -7.51 3.41
N PHE A 36 7.92 -6.68 2.73
CA PHE A 36 7.01 -5.74 3.40
C PHE A 36 5.76 -5.51 2.55
N ALA A 37 4.75 -4.94 3.16
CA ALA A 37 3.49 -4.67 2.49
C ALA A 37 3.06 -3.21 2.67
N VAL A 38 2.35 -2.70 1.69
CA VAL A 38 1.70 -1.40 1.72
C VAL A 38 0.20 -1.60 1.62
N ALA A 39 -0.54 -1.01 2.54
CA ALA A 39 -1.99 -0.95 2.45
C ALA A 39 -2.39 0.15 1.46
N VAL A 40 -3.14 -0.21 0.43
CA VAL A 40 -3.45 0.68 -0.69
C VAL A 40 -4.95 0.85 -0.81
N SER A 41 -5.43 2.08 -0.73
CA SER A 41 -6.84 2.40 -0.94
C SER A 41 -7.21 2.65 -2.41
N GLY A 42 -6.22 2.94 -3.25
CA GLY A 42 -6.42 3.40 -4.62
C GLY A 42 -6.42 4.93 -4.74
N GLY A 43 -6.46 5.65 -3.61
CA GLY A 43 -6.34 7.10 -3.59
C GLY A 43 -4.91 7.55 -3.90
N ILE A 44 -4.78 8.84 -4.21
CA ILE A 44 -3.52 9.40 -4.70
C ILE A 44 -2.36 9.23 -3.71
N ASP A 45 -2.61 9.43 -2.42
CA ASP A 45 -1.57 9.33 -1.39
C ASP A 45 -1.08 7.90 -1.23
N SER A 46 -2.00 6.93 -1.21
CA SER A 46 -1.64 5.52 -1.08
C SER A 46 -0.90 5.02 -2.32
N MET A 47 -1.26 5.51 -3.51
CA MET A 47 -0.57 5.14 -4.74
C MET A 47 0.82 5.77 -4.81
N ALA A 48 1.00 6.99 -4.31
CA ALA A 48 2.31 7.62 -4.19
C ALA A 48 3.22 6.82 -3.25
N LEU A 49 2.68 6.38 -2.11
CA LEU A 49 3.41 5.52 -1.18
C LEU A 49 3.79 4.18 -1.81
N LEU A 50 2.86 3.56 -2.53
CA LEU A 50 3.14 2.30 -3.23
C LEU A 50 4.24 2.47 -4.27
N HIS A 51 4.21 3.56 -5.03
CA HIS A 51 5.24 3.86 -6.03
C HIS A 51 6.62 4.05 -5.39
N ALA A 52 6.70 4.84 -4.32
CA ALA A 52 7.94 5.02 -3.58
C ALA A 52 8.45 3.71 -2.97
N SER A 53 7.54 2.89 -2.44
CA SER A 53 7.85 1.57 -1.89
C SER A 53 8.38 0.61 -2.95
N TYR A 54 7.86 0.70 -4.16
CA TYR A 54 8.37 -0.06 -5.30
C TYR A 54 9.84 0.28 -5.58
N HIS A 55 10.20 1.55 -5.55
CA HIS A 55 11.60 1.95 -5.74
C HIS A 55 12.50 1.41 -4.63
N VAL A 56 12.04 1.45 -3.37
CA VAL A 56 12.78 0.86 -2.26
C VAL A 56 12.98 -0.64 -2.50
N ALA A 57 11.92 -1.33 -2.89
CA ALA A 57 12.00 -2.77 -3.14
C ALA A 57 13.02 -3.11 -4.23
N CYS A 58 13.02 -2.35 -5.32
CA CYS A 58 13.98 -2.55 -6.42
C CYS A 58 15.42 -2.25 -5.98
N GLU A 59 15.64 -1.15 -5.27
CA GLU A 59 16.98 -0.74 -4.82
C GLU A 59 17.57 -1.71 -3.80
N ARG A 60 16.72 -2.26 -2.92
CA ARG A 60 17.15 -3.08 -1.80
C ARG A 60 17.01 -4.59 -2.03
N GLY A 61 16.42 -4.99 -3.16
CA GLY A 61 16.22 -6.39 -3.46
C GLY A 61 15.27 -7.09 -2.48
N VAL A 62 14.27 -6.37 -1.98
CA VAL A 62 13.28 -6.90 -1.04
C VAL A 62 11.93 -7.07 -1.74
N LYS A 63 11.12 -7.96 -1.20
CA LYS A 63 9.81 -8.28 -1.78
C LYS A 63 8.76 -7.29 -1.30
N LEU A 64 7.97 -6.77 -2.22
CA LEU A 64 6.89 -5.84 -1.93
C LEU A 64 5.54 -6.50 -2.19
N HIS A 65 4.63 -6.34 -1.24
CA HIS A 65 3.23 -6.70 -1.35
C HIS A 65 2.36 -5.45 -1.30
N ALA A 66 1.27 -5.44 -2.03
CA ALA A 66 0.23 -4.43 -1.94
C ALA A 66 -1.05 -5.10 -1.45
N PHE A 67 -1.63 -4.58 -0.38
CA PHE A 67 -2.86 -5.10 0.21
C PHE A 67 -3.97 -4.08 0.04
N HIS A 68 -5.09 -4.52 -0.49
CA HIS A 68 -6.27 -3.67 -0.68
C HIS A 68 -7.46 -4.32 0.01
N VAL A 69 -8.21 -3.52 0.77
CA VAL A 69 -9.44 -3.96 1.40
C VAL A 69 -10.62 -3.24 0.75
N HIS A 70 -11.47 -4.01 0.09
CA HIS A 70 -12.69 -3.53 -0.55
C HIS A 70 -13.82 -3.57 0.47
N HIS A 71 -14.28 -2.41 0.91
CA HIS A 71 -15.33 -2.32 1.92
C HIS A 71 -16.74 -2.22 1.34
N GLY A 72 -16.90 -2.06 0.03
CA GLY A 72 -18.20 -2.05 -0.63
C GLY A 72 -19.05 -0.81 -0.39
N LEU A 73 -18.49 0.22 0.25
CA LEU A 73 -19.25 1.41 0.64
C LEU A 73 -19.36 2.48 -0.46
N GLN A 74 -18.55 2.37 -1.50
CA GLN A 74 -18.48 3.35 -2.58
C GLN A 74 -18.63 2.65 -3.92
N ALA A 75 -19.34 3.29 -4.85
CA ALA A 75 -19.59 2.74 -6.17
C ALA A 75 -18.30 2.55 -7.00
N GLU A 76 -17.29 3.37 -6.72
CA GLU A 76 -16.02 3.32 -7.43
C GLU A 76 -15.04 2.28 -6.86
N ALA A 77 -15.42 1.57 -5.81
CA ALA A 77 -14.50 0.65 -5.13
C ALA A 77 -14.00 -0.47 -6.05
N ASP A 78 -14.84 -0.97 -6.95
CA ASP A 78 -14.43 -1.99 -7.94
C ASP A 78 -13.40 -1.43 -8.92
N ALA A 79 -13.58 -0.20 -9.38
CA ALA A 79 -12.62 0.47 -10.26
C ALA A 79 -11.29 0.69 -9.58
N TRP A 80 -11.30 0.98 -8.28
CA TRP A 80 -10.07 1.13 -7.50
C TRP A 80 -9.31 -0.18 -7.39
N VAL A 81 -10.01 -1.30 -7.17
CA VAL A 81 -9.37 -2.62 -7.15
C VAL A 81 -8.68 -2.90 -8.48
N GLU A 82 -9.36 -2.67 -9.60
CA GLU A 82 -8.77 -2.88 -10.93
C GLU A 82 -7.58 -1.97 -11.19
N PHE A 83 -7.67 -0.71 -10.80
CA PHE A 83 -6.58 0.24 -10.95
C PHE A 83 -5.33 -0.20 -10.18
N VAL A 84 -5.48 -0.59 -8.92
CA VAL A 84 -4.38 -1.08 -8.10
C VAL A 84 -3.81 -2.38 -8.65
N ARG A 85 -4.70 -3.29 -9.07
CA ARG A 85 -4.28 -4.56 -9.68
C ARG A 85 -3.42 -4.34 -10.91
N ASP A 86 -3.86 -3.46 -11.82
CA ASP A 86 -3.15 -3.18 -13.06
C ASP A 86 -1.77 -2.58 -12.78
N PHE A 87 -1.69 -1.65 -11.85
CA PHE A 87 -0.43 -1.08 -11.43
C PHE A 87 0.51 -2.16 -10.89
N CYS A 88 0.01 -3.02 -10.01
CA CYS A 88 0.80 -4.09 -9.41
C CYS A 88 1.26 -5.11 -10.44
N THR A 89 0.39 -5.46 -11.39
CA THR A 89 0.74 -6.39 -12.48
C THR A 89 1.85 -5.83 -13.33
N ASP A 90 1.75 -4.56 -13.71
CA ASP A 90 2.78 -3.89 -14.51
C ASP A 90 4.13 -3.85 -13.81
N LYS A 91 4.14 -3.62 -12.50
CA LYS A 91 5.35 -3.54 -11.69
C LYS A 91 5.80 -4.86 -11.07
N ARG A 92 5.06 -5.93 -11.29
CA ARG A 92 5.33 -7.26 -10.70
C ARG A 92 5.33 -7.22 -9.16
N ILE A 93 4.42 -6.44 -8.59
CA ILE A 93 4.18 -6.37 -7.15
C ILE A 93 3.15 -7.45 -6.80
N HIS A 94 3.37 -8.17 -5.70
CA HIS A 94 2.39 -9.13 -5.20
C HIS A 94 1.16 -8.40 -4.70
N PHE A 95 0.00 -8.66 -5.30
CA PHE A 95 -1.25 -7.97 -4.97
C PHE A 95 -2.22 -8.95 -4.32
N ASN A 96 -2.73 -8.56 -3.16
CA ASN A 96 -3.79 -9.27 -2.45
C ASN A 96 -4.92 -8.31 -2.12
N HIS A 97 -6.16 -8.75 -2.24
CA HIS A 97 -7.29 -7.95 -1.84
C HIS A 97 -8.35 -8.80 -1.18
N VAL A 98 -9.16 -8.17 -0.33
CA VAL A 98 -10.23 -8.79 0.42
C VAL A 98 -11.47 -7.90 0.35
N HIS A 99 -12.63 -8.53 0.19
CA HIS A 99 -13.93 -7.86 0.33
C HIS A 99 -14.43 -8.07 1.75
N LEU A 100 -14.83 -6.99 2.41
CA LEU A 100 -15.49 -7.07 3.71
C LEU A 100 -16.93 -7.56 3.52
N ASP A 101 -17.38 -8.44 4.41
CA ASP A 101 -18.74 -8.92 4.43
C ASP A 101 -19.63 -7.95 5.20
N PRO A 102 -20.62 -7.27 4.57
CA PRO A 102 -21.51 -6.35 5.26
C PRO A 102 -22.31 -7.00 6.40
N ASN A 103 -22.52 -8.32 6.33
CA ASN A 103 -23.25 -9.06 7.36
C ASN A 103 -22.49 -9.15 8.68
N THR A 104 -21.21 -8.84 8.70
CA THR A 104 -20.41 -8.83 9.93
C THR A 104 -20.58 -7.57 10.76
N ARG A 105 -21.28 -6.55 10.23
CA ARG A 105 -21.56 -5.33 10.99
C ARG A 105 -22.55 -5.62 12.11
N LYS A 106 -22.16 -5.26 13.34
CA LYS A 106 -22.99 -5.43 14.53
C LYS A 106 -24.08 -4.37 14.59
N ASN A 107 -25.20 -4.71 15.25
CA ASN A 107 -26.25 -3.73 15.56
C ASN A 107 -25.65 -2.53 16.31
N ALA A 108 -26.08 -1.34 15.96
CA ALA A 108 -25.60 -0.08 16.54
C ALA A 108 -24.14 0.28 16.22
N GLN A 109 -23.42 -0.55 15.51
CA GLN A 109 -22.07 -0.22 15.02
C GLN A 109 -22.20 0.70 13.81
N SER A 110 -21.43 1.81 13.80
CA SER A 110 -21.38 2.67 12.62
C SER A 110 -20.72 1.96 11.45
N ILE A 111 -21.11 2.35 10.23
CA ILE A 111 -20.50 1.80 9.02
C ILE A 111 -19.01 2.10 8.99
N GLU A 112 -18.61 3.31 9.36
CA GLU A 112 -17.21 3.73 9.37
C GLU A 112 -16.38 2.92 10.36
N ASP A 113 -16.91 2.70 11.56
CA ASP A 113 -16.22 1.90 12.57
C ASP A 113 -16.08 0.43 12.12
N TRP A 114 -17.16 -0.14 11.58
CA TRP A 114 -17.13 -1.48 11.02
C TRP A 114 -16.09 -1.61 9.90
N ALA A 115 -16.06 -0.67 8.95
CA ALA A 115 -15.12 -0.69 7.83
C ALA A 115 -13.68 -0.56 8.32
N ARG A 116 -13.43 0.31 9.30
CA ARG A 116 -12.10 0.50 9.87
C ARG A 116 -11.59 -0.74 10.60
N GLN A 117 -12.41 -1.32 11.47
CA GLN A 117 -12.05 -2.54 12.20
C GLN A 117 -11.84 -3.71 11.24
N GLY A 118 -12.75 -3.88 10.28
CA GLY A 118 -12.64 -4.92 9.27
C GLY A 118 -11.38 -4.78 8.42
N ARG A 119 -11.00 -3.55 8.08
CA ARG A 119 -9.77 -3.28 7.34
C ARG A 119 -8.54 -3.73 8.13
N TYR A 120 -8.44 -3.39 9.40
CA TYR A 120 -7.29 -3.79 10.22
C TYR A 120 -7.19 -5.31 10.36
N VAL A 121 -8.31 -5.98 10.58
CA VAL A 121 -8.35 -7.45 10.68
C VAL A 121 -7.93 -8.08 9.35
N ALA A 122 -8.45 -7.58 8.23
CA ALA A 122 -8.12 -8.10 6.91
C ALA A 122 -6.64 -7.88 6.57
N LEU A 123 -6.09 -6.71 6.87
CA LEU A 123 -4.68 -6.41 6.62
C LEU A 123 -3.76 -7.32 7.45
N ALA A 124 -4.09 -7.54 8.73
CA ALA A 124 -3.31 -8.42 9.58
C ALA A 124 -3.34 -9.86 9.06
N SER A 125 -4.51 -10.32 8.61
CA SER A 125 -4.66 -11.67 8.04
C SER A 125 -3.86 -11.83 6.74
N MET A 126 -3.92 -10.85 5.85
CA MET A 126 -3.13 -10.89 4.61
C MET A 126 -1.63 -10.88 4.89
N ALA A 127 -1.19 -10.09 5.87
CA ALA A 127 0.21 -10.04 6.26
C ALA A 127 0.69 -11.40 6.78
N GLN A 128 -0.11 -12.04 7.62
CA GLN A 128 0.21 -13.37 8.17
C GLN A 128 0.29 -14.42 7.06
N LEU A 129 -0.67 -14.45 6.15
CA LEU A 129 -0.71 -15.39 5.04
C LEU A 129 0.42 -15.18 4.02
N SER A 130 0.89 -13.95 3.89
CA SER A 130 1.96 -13.59 2.96
C SER A 130 3.36 -13.62 3.61
N ASP A 131 3.43 -13.95 4.87
CA ASP A 131 4.68 -14.00 5.65
C ASP A 131 5.41 -12.64 5.64
N VAL A 132 4.65 -11.62 5.93
CA VAL A 132 5.14 -10.24 5.97
C VAL A 132 5.19 -9.71 7.39
#